data_aca9f906708efd9227b085d9a95af5c8
#
_entry.id   aca9f906708efd9227b085d9a95af5c8
#
_cell.length_a   1.000
_cell.length_b   1.000
_cell.length_c   1.000
_cell.angle_alpha   90.00
_cell.angle_beta   90.00
_cell.angle_gamma   90.00
#
_symmetry.space_group_name_H-M   'P 1'
#
loop_
_entity.id
_entity.type
_entity.pdbx_description
1 polymer ?
#
loop_
_entity_poly.entity_id
_entity_poly.type
_entity_poly.pdbx_seq_one_letter_code
_entity_poly.pdbx_strand_id
1 'polypeptide(L)'
;TGVLIGNGGNGGSGGTGAAAGKAGLGGLGGQLIGLDGSNAPVSTSVHTLQQAALNVVNEPFQTLTGRPLIGNGANGTPGTGADGGAGGWLFGNGGNGGHGATGADGGDGGSGGAGGILSGIGGTGGSGGIGTTGQGGTGGTGGAALLIGSGGTGGSGGFGLDTGGAGGRGGDAGLFLGAAGTGGQAALSQNFIGAGGTAGAGGTGGLFANGGAGGAGGFGANGGTGGNGLLFGAGGTGGAGTLGADGGAGGHGGLFGAGGTGGAGGSSGGTFGGNGGSGGNAGLLALGASGGAGGSGGSALNVGGTGGVGGNGGSGGSLFGFGGAGGTGGSSGIGSSGGTGGDGGTAGVFGNGGDGGAGGFGTGAGGTGGTGGNAVLIGNGGNGGKAGGTPGAGGTSGLIIGENGLNGL
;
A
#
# COMPACT_ATOMS: atom_id res chain seq x y z
N THR A 1 -4.61 -24.38 1.43
CA THR A 1 -5.59 -25.49 1.44
C THR A 1 -6.63 -25.19 2.49
N GLY A 2 -7.91 -25.02 2.09
CA GLY A 2 -9.04 -24.96 3.02
C GLY A 2 -9.21 -26.31 3.68
N VAL A 3 -9.29 -26.37 5.02
CA VAL A 3 -9.41 -27.67 5.71
C VAL A 3 -10.82 -28.22 5.59
N LEU A 4 -11.84 -27.39 5.71
CA LEU A 4 -13.26 -27.82 5.68
C LEU A 4 -14.06 -27.05 4.63
N ILE A 5 -14.04 -25.74 4.65
CA ILE A 5 -14.77 -24.84 3.74
C ILE A 5 -13.80 -23.80 3.19
N GLY A 6 -13.86 -23.55 1.88
CA GLY A 6 -13.11 -22.50 1.21
C GLY A 6 -12.46 -22.98 -0.09
N ASN A 7 -12.34 -22.09 -1.05
CA ASN A 7 -11.71 -22.39 -2.32
C ASN A 7 -10.19 -22.41 -2.20
N GLY A 8 -9.55 -23.28 -2.97
CA GLY A 8 -8.11 -23.28 -3.15
C GLY A 8 -7.68 -22.04 -3.94
N GLY A 9 -6.57 -21.41 -3.54
CA GLY A 9 -5.99 -20.30 -4.30
C GLY A 9 -5.45 -20.76 -5.65
N ASN A 10 -5.55 -19.90 -6.67
CA ASN A 10 -4.96 -20.14 -7.99
C ASN A 10 -3.43 -20.17 -7.91
N GLY A 11 -2.80 -21.01 -8.72
CA GLY A 11 -1.37 -20.99 -8.92
C GLY A 11 -0.97 -19.69 -9.66
N GLY A 12 0.18 -19.12 -9.32
CA GLY A 12 0.73 -17.96 -10.04
C GLY A 12 1.06 -18.30 -11.49
N SER A 13 0.96 -17.32 -12.38
CA SER A 13 1.39 -17.46 -13.77
C SER A 13 2.92 -17.58 -13.85
N GLY A 14 3.40 -18.39 -14.77
CA GLY A 14 4.85 -18.51 -15.03
C GLY A 14 5.43 -17.19 -15.57
N GLY A 15 6.68 -16.89 -15.25
CA GLY A 15 7.38 -15.72 -15.75
C GLY A 15 7.61 -15.78 -17.28
N THR A 16 7.67 -14.62 -17.92
CA THR A 16 7.99 -14.48 -19.33
C THR A 16 9.50 -14.31 -19.55
N GLY A 17 10.11 -15.21 -20.29
CA GLY A 17 11.55 -15.19 -20.64
C GLY A 17 11.74 -15.96 -21.93
N ALA A 18 12.98 -16.05 -22.44
CA ALA A 18 13.34 -16.85 -23.62
C ALA A 18 12.86 -18.32 -23.50
N ALA A 19 12.78 -18.85 -22.27
CA ALA A 19 12.03 -20.04 -21.91
C ALA A 19 10.94 -19.64 -20.92
N ALA A 20 9.68 -19.88 -21.29
CA ALA A 20 8.56 -19.57 -20.40
C ALA A 20 8.65 -20.36 -19.09
N GLY A 21 8.53 -19.67 -17.98
CA GLY A 21 8.45 -20.28 -16.66
C GLY A 21 7.18 -21.12 -16.52
N LYS A 22 7.26 -22.21 -15.74
CA LYS A 22 6.07 -23.03 -15.43
C LYS A 22 5.13 -22.27 -14.50
N ALA A 23 3.81 -22.40 -14.72
CA ALA A 23 2.80 -21.91 -13.79
C ALA A 23 2.93 -22.61 -12.42
N GLY A 24 2.71 -21.85 -11.36
CA GLY A 24 2.65 -22.39 -10.00
C GLY A 24 1.47 -23.32 -9.79
N LEU A 25 1.59 -24.26 -8.86
CA LEU A 25 0.48 -25.14 -8.47
C LEU A 25 -0.57 -24.35 -7.68
N GLY A 26 -1.84 -24.59 -8.01
CA GLY A 26 -2.97 -24.10 -7.22
C GLY A 26 -3.14 -24.90 -5.94
N GLY A 27 -3.84 -24.31 -4.98
CA GLY A 27 -4.23 -24.97 -3.75
C GLY A 27 -5.48 -25.84 -3.92
N LEU A 28 -5.61 -26.89 -3.13
CA LEU A 28 -6.84 -27.69 -3.04
C LEU A 28 -7.93 -26.93 -2.27
N GLY A 29 -9.16 -27.06 -2.71
CA GLY A 29 -10.35 -26.56 -2.01
C GLY A 29 -10.61 -27.30 -0.70
N GLY A 30 -11.56 -26.79 0.10
CA GLY A 30 -12.00 -27.39 1.35
C GLY A 30 -12.74 -28.71 1.12
N GLN A 31 -12.64 -29.63 2.08
CA GLN A 31 -13.22 -30.98 1.95
C GLN A 31 -14.75 -31.02 1.95
N LEU A 32 -15.42 -30.05 2.54
CA LEU A 32 -16.87 -29.97 2.58
C LEU A 32 -17.44 -29.09 1.47
N ILE A 33 -16.91 -27.90 1.31
CA ILE A 33 -17.29 -26.96 0.25
C ILE A 33 -16.04 -26.18 -0.18
N GLY A 34 -15.69 -26.25 -1.45
CA GLY A 34 -14.59 -25.46 -2.03
C GLY A 34 -14.14 -26.02 -3.36
N LEU A 35 -13.76 -25.14 -4.27
CA LEU A 35 -13.16 -25.50 -5.55
C LEU A 35 -11.64 -25.46 -5.46
N ASP A 36 -11.01 -26.31 -6.26
CA ASP A 36 -9.56 -26.27 -6.43
C ASP A 36 -9.14 -24.98 -7.16
N GLY A 37 -7.99 -24.46 -6.79
CA GLY A 37 -7.36 -23.40 -7.56
C GLY A 37 -6.87 -23.86 -8.92
N SER A 38 -6.70 -22.96 -9.86
CA SER A 38 -6.11 -23.27 -11.17
C SER A 38 -4.77 -23.97 -11.01
N ASN A 39 -4.55 -25.06 -11.75
CA ASN A 39 -3.37 -25.94 -11.67
C ASN A 39 -3.19 -26.67 -10.32
N ALA A 40 -4.27 -26.95 -9.59
CA ALA A 40 -4.18 -27.77 -8.40
C ALA A 40 -3.81 -29.23 -8.77
N PRO A 41 -3.10 -29.97 -7.90
CA PRO A 41 -2.81 -31.39 -8.12
C PRO A 41 -4.08 -32.23 -8.14
N VAL A 42 -4.08 -33.33 -8.89
CA VAL A 42 -5.22 -34.28 -8.95
C VAL A 42 -5.54 -34.83 -7.55
N SER A 43 -6.79 -34.77 -7.16
CA SER A 43 -7.25 -35.08 -5.82
C SER A 43 -7.93 -36.43 -5.69
N THR A 44 -8.26 -36.85 -4.47
CA THR A 44 -8.87 -38.13 -4.13
C THR A 44 -10.29 -38.27 -4.65
N SER A 45 -10.85 -39.51 -4.70
CA SER A 45 -12.17 -39.80 -5.26
C SER A 45 -13.36 -39.03 -4.63
N VAL A 46 -13.28 -38.70 -3.35
CA VAL A 46 -14.32 -37.88 -2.66
C VAL A 46 -14.34 -36.47 -3.23
N HIS A 47 -13.17 -35.89 -3.50
CA HIS A 47 -13.06 -34.55 -4.06
C HIS A 47 -13.54 -34.47 -5.51
N THR A 48 -13.38 -35.55 -6.28
CA THR A 48 -13.89 -35.66 -7.65
C THR A 48 -15.41 -35.66 -7.69
N LEU A 49 -16.07 -36.35 -6.74
CA LEU A 49 -17.54 -36.35 -6.60
C LEU A 49 -18.06 -34.96 -6.21
N GLN A 50 -17.37 -34.27 -5.33
CA GLN A 50 -17.67 -32.89 -4.95
C GLN A 50 -17.58 -31.94 -6.14
N GLN A 51 -16.54 -32.05 -6.94
CA GLN A 51 -16.38 -31.23 -8.16
C GLN A 51 -17.50 -31.53 -9.17
N ALA A 52 -17.88 -32.78 -9.34
CA ALA A 52 -18.99 -33.15 -10.22
C ALA A 52 -20.33 -32.54 -9.75
N ALA A 53 -20.60 -32.57 -8.43
CA ALA A 53 -21.79 -31.94 -7.85
C ALA A 53 -21.80 -30.41 -8.05
N LEU A 54 -20.65 -29.75 -7.86
CA LEU A 54 -20.50 -28.31 -8.09
C LEU A 54 -20.69 -27.94 -9.56
N ASN A 55 -20.24 -28.79 -10.49
CA ASN A 55 -20.47 -28.57 -11.93
C ASN A 55 -21.97 -28.57 -12.28
N VAL A 56 -22.74 -29.51 -11.70
CA VAL A 56 -24.19 -29.55 -11.91
C VAL A 56 -24.90 -28.31 -11.39
N VAL A 57 -24.45 -27.77 -10.24
CA VAL A 57 -25.00 -26.52 -9.67
C VAL A 57 -24.59 -25.31 -10.52
N ASN A 58 -23.40 -25.32 -11.09
CA ASN A 58 -22.88 -24.21 -11.88
C ASN A 58 -23.44 -24.14 -13.30
N GLU A 59 -23.78 -25.28 -13.91
CA GLU A 59 -24.18 -25.37 -15.31
C GLU A 59 -25.31 -24.41 -15.71
N PRO A 60 -26.44 -24.28 -14.95
CA PRO A 60 -27.49 -23.33 -15.31
C PRO A 60 -27.00 -21.87 -15.29
N PHE A 61 -26.20 -21.50 -14.30
CA PHE A 61 -25.68 -20.13 -14.17
C PHE A 61 -24.66 -19.82 -15.25
N GLN A 62 -23.78 -20.77 -15.55
CA GLN A 62 -22.78 -20.63 -16.59
C GLN A 62 -23.42 -20.49 -17.98
N THR A 63 -24.47 -21.27 -18.27
CA THR A 63 -25.22 -21.21 -19.53
C THR A 63 -25.97 -19.89 -19.69
N LEU A 64 -26.59 -19.37 -18.60
CA LEU A 64 -27.38 -18.15 -18.65
C LEU A 64 -26.56 -16.87 -18.59
N THR A 65 -25.44 -16.88 -17.85
CA THR A 65 -24.69 -15.65 -17.52
C THR A 65 -23.23 -15.68 -17.95
N GLY A 66 -22.74 -16.80 -18.46
CA GLY A 66 -21.33 -16.98 -18.79
C GLY A 66 -20.40 -17.09 -17.55
N ARG A 67 -20.99 -17.13 -16.33
CA ARG A 67 -20.25 -17.12 -15.07
C ARG A 67 -20.83 -18.18 -14.11
N PRO A 68 -20.00 -19.04 -13.47
CA PRO A 68 -20.48 -20.04 -12.54
C PRO A 68 -21.09 -19.39 -11.26
N LEU A 69 -21.95 -20.09 -10.57
CA LEU A 69 -22.44 -19.67 -9.26
C LEU A 69 -21.33 -19.76 -8.21
N ILE A 70 -20.58 -20.86 -8.24
CA ILE A 70 -19.45 -21.16 -7.36
C ILE A 70 -18.27 -21.54 -8.23
N GLY A 71 -17.20 -20.73 -8.21
CA GLY A 71 -16.02 -21.01 -9.03
C GLY A 71 -14.97 -19.93 -8.94
N ASN A 72 -13.74 -20.30 -9.22
CA ASN A 72 -12.67 -19.32 -9.35
C ASN A 72 -12.67 -18.72 -10.76
N GLY A 73 -12.32 -17.45 -10.86
CA GLY A 73 -12.04 -16.79 -12.14
C GLY A 73 -10.81 -17.38 -12.80
N ALA A 74 -10.82 -17.44 -14.13
CA ALA A 74 -9.65 -17.85 -14.90
C ALA A 74 -8.53 -16.80 -14.77
N ASN A 75 -7.28 -17.25 -14.71
CA ASN A 75 -6.15 -16.34 -14.78
C ASN A 75 -6.02 -15.75 -16.18
N GLY A 76 -5.58 -14.51 -16.27
CA GLY A 76 -5.19 -13.88 -17.53
C GLY A 76 -4.02 -14.65 -18.17
N THR A 77 -4.00 -14.69 -19.49
CA THR A 77 -2.95 -15.38 -20.25
C THR A 77 -1.60 -14.68 -20.04
N PRO A 78 -0.57 -15.40 -19.60
CA PRO A 78 0.76 -14.82 -19.42
C PRO A 78 1.33 -14.26 -20.72
N GLY A 79 2.00 -13.12 -20.65
CA GLY A 79 2.61 -12.47 -21.80
C GLY A 79 1.65 -11.72 -22.72
N THR A 80 0.38 -11.61 -22.35
CA THR A 80 -0.63 -10.85 -23.11
C THR A 80 -1.18 -9.65 -22.37
N GLY A 81 -0.94 -9.55 -21.05
CA GLY A 81 -1.57 -8.53 -20.22
C GLY A 81 -3.08 -8.72 -20.06
N ALA A 82 -3.61 -9.91 -20.34
CA ALA A 82 -5.03 -10.19 -20.19
C ALA A 82 -5.47 -10.13 -18.73
N ASP A 83 -6.67 -9.60 -18.48
CA ASP A 83 -7.25 -9.53 -17.15
C ASP A 83 -7.59 -10.93 -16.62
N GLY A 84 -7.54 -11.06 -15.28
CA GLY A 84 -8.09 -12.21 -14.59
C GLY A 84 -9.63 -12.20 -14.62
N GLY A 85 -10.22 -13.37 -14.79
CA GLY A 85 -11.67 -13.54 -14.75
C GLY A 85 -12.24 -13.31 -13.34
N ALA A 86 -13.47 -12.84 -13.23
CA ALA A 86 -14.16 -12.75 -11.95
C ALA A 86 -14.46 -14.15 -11.38
N GLY A 87 -14.41 -14.29 -10.08
CA GLY A 87 -14.90 -15.50 -9.37
C GLY A 87 -16.39 -15.74 -9.57
N GLY A 88 -16.92 -16.85 -9.08
CA GLY A 88 -18.34 -17.17 -9.20
C GLY A 88 -19.27 -16.08 -8.64
N TRP A 89 -20.55 -16.16 -8.99
CA TRP A 89 -21.52 -15.15 -8.53
C TRP A 89 -21.60 -15.07 -7.02
N LEU A 90 -21.66 -16.19 -6.31
CA LEU A 90 -21.72 -16.19 -4.85
C LEU A 90 -20.35 -16.40 -4.22
N PHE A 91 -19.65 -17.46 -4.64
CA PHE A 91 -18.40 -17.90 -4.04
C PHE A 91 -17.33 -18.12 -5.10
N GLY A 92 -16.14 -17.66 -4.83
CA GLY A 92 -14.98 -17.93 -5.66
C GLY A 92 -13.98 -16.79 -5.65
N ASN A 93 -12.74 -17.12 -5.85
CA ASN A 93 -11.66 -16.13 -5.96
C ASN A 93 -11.60 -15.57 -7.38
N GLY A 94 -11.24 -14.32 -7.51
CA GLY A 94 -10.89 -13.75 -8.80
C GLY A 94 -9.64 -14.41 -9.37
N GLY A 95 -9.56 -14.50 -10.69
CA GLY A 95 -8.35 -14.92 -11.39
C GLY A 95 -7.27 -13.84 -11.33
N ASN A 96 -6.03 -14.25 -11.37
CA ASN A 96 -4.89 -13.31 -11.43
C ASN A 96 -4.79 -12.68 -12.83
N GLY A 97 -4.38 -11.43 -12.91
CA GLY A 97 -4.04 -10.79 -14.18
C GLY A 97 -2.82 -11.44 -14.85
N GLY A 98 -2.81 -11.48 -16.16
CA GLY A 98 -1.67 -11.95 -16.96
C GLY A 98 -0.54 -10.92 -16.97
N HIS A 99 0.70 -11.39 -17.02
CA HIS A 99 1.86 -10.50 -17.20
C HIS A 99 1.82 -9.83 -18.57
N GLY A 100 2.29 -8.60 -18.63
CA GLY A 100 2.46 -7.87 -19.89
C GLY A 100 3.54 -8.50 -20.79
N ALA A 101 3.43 -8.28 -22.08
CA ALA A 101 4.39 -8.76 -23.07
C ALA A 101 5.73 -8.02 -22.95
N THR A 102 6.83 -8.73 -23.21
CA THR A 102 8.14 -8.11 -23.47
C THR A 102 8.18 -7.58 -24.91
N GLY A 103 8.64 -6.35 -25.09
CA GLY A 103 8.68 -5.69 -26.40
C GLY A 103 9.63 -4.52 -26.42
N ALA A 104 9.59 -3.70 -27.47
CA ALA A 104 10.30 -2.41 -27.52
C ALA A 104 9.87 -1.55 -26.33
N ASP A 105 8.57 -1.38 -26.18
CA ASP A 105 7.94 -0.97 -24.92
C ASP A 105 7.31 -2.21 -24.28
N GLY A 106 7.40 -2.33 -22.96
CA GLY A 106 6.77 -3.41 -22.21
C GLY A 106 5.25 -3.27 -22.24
N GLY A 107 4.54 -4.36 -22.47
CA GLY A 107 3.08 -4.39 -22.38
C GLY A 107 2.60 -4.27 -20.93
N ASP A 108 1.41 -3.72 -20.72
CA ASP A 108 0.81 -3.61 -19.39
C ASP A 108 0.41 -4.99 -18.84
N GLY A 109 0.48 -5.14 -17.53
CA GLY A 109 -0.07 -6.29 -16.83
C GLY A 109 -1.58 -6.20 -16.71
N GLY A 110 -2.27 -7.34 -16.83
CA GLY A 110 -3.72 -7.44 -16.68
C GLY A 110 -4.17 -7.21 -15.25
N SER A 111 -5.38 -6.69 -15.07
CA SER A 111 -5.99 -6.53 -13.75
C SER A 111 -6.37 -7.89 -13.15
N GLY A 112 -6.31 -8.03 -11.84
CA GLY A 112 -6.87 -9.18 -11.13
C GLY A 112 -8.40 -9.15 -11.17
N GLY A 113 -9.02 -10.32 -11.31
CA GLY A 113 -10.47 -10.47 -11.30
C GLY A 113 -11.08 -10.22 -9.91
N ALA A 114 -12.32 -9.75 -9.87
CA ALA A 114 -13.04 -9.60 -8.62
C ALA A 114 -13.38 -10.96 -7.98
N GLY A 115 -13.44 -11.02 -6.66
CA GLY A 115 -13.96 -12.17 -5.92
C GLY A 115 -15.48 -12.34 -6.10
N GLY A 116 -16.02 -13.47 -5.64
CA GLY A 116 -17.45 -13.71 -5.60
C GLY A 116 -18.18 -12.73 -4.68
N ILE A 117 -19.49 -12.49 -4.96
CA ILE A 117 -20.26 -11.47 -4.25
C ILE A 117 -20.31 -11.74 -2.75
N LEU A 118 -20.58 -12.97 -2.34
CA LEU A 118 -20.72 -13.33 -0.92
C LEU A 118 -19.37 -13.57 -0.26
N SER A 119 -18.53 -14.37 -0.92
CA SER A 119 -17.17 -14.63 -0.41
C SER A 119 -16.21 -14.95 -1.55
N GLY A 120 -15.08 -14.28 -1.56
CA GLY A 120 -14.00 -14.52 -2.50
C GLY A 120 -12.89 -13.49 -2.36
N ILE A 121 -11.69 -13.93 -2.61
CA ILE A 121 -10.50 -13.07 -2.64
C ILE A 121 -10.36 -12.49 -4.04
N GLY A 122 -10.08 -11.20 -4.16
CA GLY A 122 -9.71 -10.59 -5.43
C GLY A 122 -8.42 -11.17 -5.99
N GLY A 123 -8.33 -11.33 -7.30
CA GLY A 123 -7.12 -11.79 -7.97
C GLY A 123 -6.00 -10.74 -7.90
N THR A 124 -4.75 -11.17 -7.95
CA THR A 124 -3.61 -10.25 -8.03
C THR A 124 -3.50 -9.62 -9.40
N GLY A 125 -3.06 -8.37 -9.48
CA GLY A 125 -2.71 -7.74 -10.74
C GLY A 125 -1.48 -8.41 -11.37
N GLY A 126 -1.44 -8.51 -12.70
CA GLY A 126 -0.29 -8.99 -13.45
C GLY A 126 0.85 -7.96 -13.43
N SER A 127 2.09 -8.42 -13.49
CA SER A 127 3.23 -7.51 -13.64
C SER A 127 3.28 -6.90 -15.05
N GLY A 128 3.78 -5.68 -15.16
CA GLY A 128 4.12 -5.09 -16.44
C GLY A 128 5.23 -5.86 -17.15
N GLY A 129 5.22 -5.84 -18.46
CA GLY A 129 6.23 -6.44 -19.33
C GLY A 129 7.51 -5.60 -19.41
N ILE A 130 8.58 -6.23 -19.85
CA ILE A 130 9.89 -5.59 -19.98
C ILE A 130 9.93 -4.80 -21.29
N GLY A 131 10.29 -3.51 -21.22
CA GLY A 131 10.66 -2.67 -22.35
C GLY A 131 12.14 -2.80 -22.66
N THR A 132 12.48 -3.27 -23.86
CA THR A 132 13.88 -3.52 -24.24
C THR A 132 14.60 -2.28 -24.75
N THR A 133 13.87 -1.31 -25.30
CA THR A 133 14.40 -0.06 -25.85
C THR A 133 13.68 1.18 -25.34
N GLY A 134 12.51 1.03 -24.75
CA GLY A 134 11.68 2.11 -24.25
C GLY A 134 11.19 1.91 -22.83
N GLN A 135 9.93 2.13 -22.60
CA GLN A 135 9.31 2.09 -21.27
C GLN A 135 8.96 0.67 -20.83
N GLY A 136 9.04 0.39 -19.53
CA GLY A 136 8.44 -0.80 -18.94
C GLY A 136 6.92 -0.66 -18.87
N GLY A 137 6.20 -1.78 -19.01
CA GLY A 137 4.75 -1.82 -18.87
C GLY A 137 4.28 -1.55 -17.45
N THR A 138 3.06 -1.03 -17.30
CA THR A 138 2.46 -0.81 -15.97
C THR A 138 1.99 -2.14 -15.35
N GLY A 139 2.04 -2.25 -14.03
CA GLY A 139 1.43 -3.36 -13.32
C GLY A 139 -0.09 -3.24 -13.31
N GLY A 140 -0.78 -4.38 -13.43
CA GLY A 140 -2.23 -4.44 -13.35
C GLY A 140 -2.77 -4.16 -11.94
N THR A 141 -4.01 -3.70 -11.83
CA THR A 141 -4.66 -3.49 -10.54
C THR A 141 -5.04 -4.81 -9.88
N GLY A 142 -5.01 -4.88 -8.55
CA GLY A 142 -5.58 -6.00 -7.82
C GLY A 142 -7.10 -6.03 -7.89
N GLY A 143 -7.69 -7.22 -7.96
CA GLY A 143 -9.14 -7.39 -7.95
C GLY A 143 -9.74 -7.07 -6.58
N ALA A 144 -10.96 -6.54 -6.56
CA ALA A 144 -11.69 -6.27 -5.33
C ALA A 144 -12.39 -7.52 -4.78
N ALA A 145 -12.52 -7.62 -3.46
CA ALA A 145 -13.52 -8.47 -2.82
C ALA A 145 -14.81 -7.66 -2.62
N LEU A 146 -15.97 -8.34 -2.52
CA LEU A 146 -17.24 -7.61 -2.40
C LEU A 146 -17.78 -7.61 -0.97
N LEU A 147 -18.18 -8.74 -0.42
CA LEU A 147 -18.76 -8.79 0.93
C LEU A 147 -17.76 -9.32 1.95
N ILE A 148 -17.23 -10.52 1.72
CA ILE A 148 -16.24 -11.18 2.57
C ILE A 148 -15.06 -11.62 1.70
N GLY A 149 -13.87 -11.13 2.00
CA GLY A 149 -12.65 -11.53 1.31
C GLY A 149 -11.63 -10.41 1.23
N SER A 150 -10.41 -10.76 0.94
CA SER A 150 -9.32 -9.79 0.78
C SER A 150 -9.26 -9.29 -0.65
N GLY A 151 -8.92 -8.02 -0.82
CA GLY A 151 -8.53 -7.49 -2.12
C GLY A 151 -7.21 -8.09 -2.60
N GLY A 152 -7.06 -8.22 -3.91
CA GLY A 152 -5.82 -8.68 -4.53
C GLY A 152 -4.72 -7.61 -4.48
N THR A 153 -3.47 -8.02 -4.47
CA THR A 153 -2.34 -7.08 -4.57
C THR A 153 -2.25 -6.49 -5.97
N GLY A 154 -1.81 -5.25 -6.08
CA GLY A 154 -1.45 -4.66 -7.37
C GLY A 154 -0.22 -5.33 -7.97
N GLY A 155 -0.16 -5.44 -9.28
CA GLY A 155 0.99 -5.96 -10.00
C GLY A 155 2.17 -4.99 -9.98
N SER A 156 3.38 -5.51 -10.01
CA SER A 156 4.59 -4.68 -10.15
C SER A 156 4.72 -4.10 -11.55
N GLY A 157 5.31 -2.92 -11.67
CA GLY A 157 5.72 -2.39 -12.96
C GLY A 157 6.79 -3.24 -13.64
N GLY A 158 6.90 -3.17 -14.96
CA GLY A 158 7.92 -3.82 -15.76
C GLY A 158 9.17 -2.95 -15.90
N PHE A 159 10.32 -3.58 -16.02
CA PHE A 159 11.58 -2.86 -16.30
C PHE A 159 11.52 -2.22 -17.67
N GLY A 160 12.02 -0.99 -17.81
CA GLY A 160 12.21 -0.31 -19.09
C GLY A 160 13.65 0.18 -19.24
N LEU A 161 14.11 0.38 -20.48
CA LEU A 161 15.42 0.98 -20.70
C LEU A 161 15.39 2.46 -20.35
N ASP A 162 14.38 3.20 -20.83
CA ASP A 162 14.23 4.64 -20.59
C ASP A 162 13.52 4.96 -19.28
N THR A 163 12.36 4.32 -19.04
CA THR A 163 11.58 4.52 -17.82
C THR A 163 11.03 3.20 -17.29
N GLY A 164 11.05 3.01 -15.97
CA GLY A 164 10.39 1.88 -15.33
C GLY A 164 8.87 2.02 -15.38
N GLY A 165 8.16 0.90 -15.45
CA GLY A 165 6.71 0.85 -15.39
C GLY A 165 6.16 1.17 -14.00
N ALA A 166 4.97 1.75 -13.94
CA ALA A 166 4.27 2.01 -12.69
C ALA A 166 3.74 0.73 -12.04
N GLY A 167 3.67 0.70 -10.70
CA GLY A 167 2.98 -0.35 -9.98
C GLY A 167 1.46 -0.18 -10.03
N GLY A 168 0.72 -1.30 -10.07
CA GLY A 168 -0.74 -1.30 -10.05
C GLY A 168 -1.31 -1.04 -8.67
N ARG A 169 -2.52 -0.49 -8.60
CA ARG A 169 -3.23 -0.27 -7.33
C ARG A 169 -3.63 -1.61 -6.69
N GLY A 170 -3.61 -1.70 -5.36
CA GLY A 170 -4.19 -2.81 -4.62
C GLY A 170 -5.71 -2.83 -4.71
N GLY A 171 -6.31 -4.02 -4.69
CA GLY A 171 -7.76 -4.21 -4.69
C GLY A 171 -8.39 -3.88 -3.33
N ASP A 172 -9.65 -3.48 -3.36
CA ASP A 172 -10.39 -3.16 -2.16
C ASP A 172 -10.80 -4.42 -1.37
N ALA A 173 -10.82 -4.33 -0.05
CA ALA A 173 -11.32 -5.39 0.82
C ALA A 173 -12.82 -5.60 0.68
N GLY A 174 -13.30 -6.77 1.07
CA GLY A 174 -14.72 -7.03 1.22
C GLY A 174 -15.35 -6.11 2.27
N LEU A 175 -16.63 -5.74 2.05
CA LEU A 175 -17.33 -4.78 2.89
C LEU A 175 -17.30 -5.16 4.37
N PHE A 176 -17.52 -6.42 4.73
CA PHE A 176 -17.53 -6.87 6.12
C PHE A 176 -16.16 -7.28 6.63
N LEU A 177 -15.54 -8.26 5.99
CA LEU A 177 -14.31 -8.89 6.46
C LEU A 177 -13.33 -9.11 5.31
N GLY A 178 -12.07 -8.86 5.57
CA GLY A 178 -10.97 -9.09 4.64
C GLY A 178 -9.92 -7.98 4.76
N ALA A 179 -8.74 -8.21 4.23
CA ALA A 179 -7.69 -7.19 4.15
C ALA A 179 -7.71 -6.52 2.77
N ALA A 180 -7.45 -5.25 2.71
CA ALA A 180 -7.24 -4.59 1.43
C ALA A 180 -5.91 -5.01 0.80
N GLY A 181 -5.86 -5.06 -0.52
CA GLY A 181 -4.65 -5.39 -1.26
C GLY A 181 -3.61 -4.27 -1.16
N THR A 182 -2.34 -4.65 -1.15
CA THR A 182 -1.23 -3.70 -1.22
C THR A 182 -1.04 -3.18 -2.63
N GLY A 183 -0.57 -1.95 -2.76
CA GLY A 183 -0.13 -1.41 -4.05
C GLY A 183 1.09 -2.14 -4.58
N GLY A 184 1.17 -2.29 -5.89
CA GLY A 184 2.31 -2.88 -6.57
C GLY A 184 3.53 -1.96 -6.53
N GLN A 185 4.70 -2.55 -6.49
CA GLN A 185 5.96 -1.83 -6.58
C GLN A 185 6.18 -1.31 -8.00
N ALA A 186 6.75 -0.13 -8.12
CA ALA A 186 7.20 0.36 -9.40
C ALA A 186 8.53 -0.29 -9.81
N ALA A 187 8.77 -0.36 -11.11
CA ALA A 187 10.03 -0.88 -11.62
C ALA A 187 11.12 0.18 -11.71
N LEU A 188 12.34 -0.29 -11.70
CA LEU A 188 13.53 0.50 -11.99
C LEU A 188 13.69 0.69 -13.51
N SER A 189 14.31 1.79 -13.94
CA SER A 189 14.84 1.86 -15.29
C SER A 189 16.21 1.17 -15.34
N GLN A 190 16.56 0.58 -16.49
CA GLN A 190 17.89 -0.01 -16.69
C GLN A 190 18.95 1.07 -16.98
N ASN A 191 18.52 2.23 -17.42
CA ASN A 191 19.39 3.34 -17.66
C ASN A 191 19.50 4.18 -16.37
N PHE A 192 20.72 4.43 -15.89
CA PHE A 192 20.98 5.24 -14.67
C PHE A 192 20.45 6.67 -14.74
N ILE A 193 20.03 7.12 -15.91
CA ILE A 193 19.46 8.46 -16.15
C ILE A 193 17.94 8.39 -16.29
N GLY A 194 17.34 7.19 -16.46
CA GLY A 194 15.92 7.00 -16.65
C GLY A 194 15.14 7.08 -15.34
N ALA A 195 13.92 7.64 -15.41
CA ALA A 195 13.03 7.69 -14.26
C ALA A 195 12.45 6.31 -13.97
N GLY A 196 12.32 5.96 -12.70
CA GLY A 196 11.52 4.81 -12.29
C GLY A 196 10.03 5.09 -12.41
N GLY A 197 9.23 4.03 -12.45
CA GLY A 197 7.77 4.16 -12.44
C GLY A 197 7.24 4.63 -11.08
N THR A 198 6.03 5.16 -11.05
CA THR A 198 5.32 5.50 -9.81
C THR A 198 4.77 4.25 -9.14
N ALA A 199 4.74 4.23 -7.82
CA ALA A 199 4.20 3.09 -7.08
C ALA A 199 2.67 3.07 -7.07
N GLY A 200 2.09 1.87 -6.95
CA GLY A 200 0.66 1.70 -6.80
C GLY A 200 0.17 2.09 -5.40
N ALA A 201 -1.03 2.66 -5.32
CA ALA A 201 -1.70 2.91 -4.05
C ALA A 201 -2.25 1.62 -3.44
N GLY A 202 -2.38 1.56 -2.12
CA GLY A 202 -3.09 0.50 -1.43
C GLY A 202 -4.60 0.54 -1.68
N GLY A 203 -5.26 -0.61 -1.58
CA GLY A 203 -6.73 -0.70 -1.66
C GLY A 203 -7.42 -0.16 -0.41
N THR A 204 -8.72 0.14 -0.51
CA THR A 204 -9.52 0.58 0.64
C THR A 204 -9.93 -0.61 1.51
N GLY A 205 -9.95 -0.43 2.82
CA GLY A 205 -10.44 -1.42 3.78
C GLY A 205 -11.96 -1.51 3.79
N GLY A 206 -12.47 -2.64 4.30
CA GLY A 206 -13.89 -2.82 4.60
C GLY A 206 -14.27 -2.26 5.97
N LEU A 207 -15.49 -2.62 6.46
CA LEU A 207 -16.00 -2.15 7.76
C LEU A 207 -15.05 -2.46 8.93
N PHE A 208 -14.44 -3.65 8.94
CA PHE A 208 -13.53 -4.13 9.98
C PHE A 208 -12.11 -4.35 9.48
N ALA A 209 -11.78 -3.88 8.27
CA ALA A 209 -10.50 -4.14 7.63
C ALA A 209 -9.67 -2.85 7.47
N ASN A 210 -8.38 -2.99 7.62
CA ASN A 210 -7.45 -1.89 7.39
C ASN A 210 -7.27 -1.62 5.89
N GLY A 211 -6.95 -0.40 5.55
CA GLY A 211 -6.50 -0.05 4.22
C GLY A 211 -5.19 -0.77 3.86
N GLY A 212 -4.97 -1.04 2.59
CA GLY A 212 -3.76 -1.66 2.09
C GLY A 212 -2.57 -0.69 2.10
N ALA A 213 -1.37 -1.22 2.21
CA ALA A 213 -0.15 -0.43 2.09
C ALA A 213 0.09 0.05 0.66
N GLY A 214 0.67 1.21 0.48
CA GLY A 214 1.18 1.67 -0.80
C GLY A 214 2.44 0.92 -1.22
N GLY A 215 2.67 0.77 -2.51
CA GLY A 215 3.87 0.16 -3.06
C GLY A 215 5.10 1.07 -2.96
N ALA A 216 6.29 0.50 -3.05
CA ALA A 216 7.52 1.28 -3.13
C ALA A 216 7.72 1.89 -4.52
N GLY A 217 8.25 3.12 -4.59
CA GLY A 217 8.60 3.80 -5.84
C GLY A 217 9.74 3.10 -6.59
N GLY A 218 9.77 3.26 -7.91
CA GLY A 218 10.92 2.92 -8.74
C GLY A 218 12.04 3.96 -8.61
N PHE A 219 13.08 3.84 -9.40
CA PHE A 219 14.27 4.71 -9.33
C PHE A 219 13.91 6.22 -9.43
N GLY A 220 14.12 6.97 -8.37
CA GLY A 220 13.77 8.40 -8.30
C GLY A 220 12.26 8.68 -8.32
N ALA A 221 11.41 7.71 -7.97
CA ALA A 221 9.97 7.86 -7.96
C ALA A 221 9.38 7.73 -6.55
N ASN A 222 8.25 8.42 -6.36
CA ASN A 222 7.56 8.49 -5.09
C ASN A 222 6.93 7.15 -4.69
N GLY A 223 6.85 6.90 -3.40
CA GLY A 223 6.07 5.79 -2.85
C GLY A 223 4.56 6.00 -3.08
N GLY A 224 3.84 4.88 -3.19
CA GLY A 224 2.39 4.87 -3.31
C GLY A 224 1.70 5.25 -2.00
N THR A 225 0.50 5.81 -2.09
CA THR A 225 -0.29 6.16 -0.90
C THR A 225 -0.89 4.91 -0.25
N GLY A 226 -1.02 4.92 1.07
CA GLY A 226 -1.79 3.91 1.78
C GLY A 226 -3.28 4.05 1.50
N GLY A 227 -4.00 2.92 1.52
CA GLY A 227 -5.46 2.91 1.37
C GLY A 227 -6.17 3.32 2.66
N ASN A 228 -7.40 3.79 2.54
CA ASN A 228 -8.20 4.21 3.69
C ASN A 228 -8.90 3.03 4.37
N GLY A 229 -9.12 3.13 5.68
CA GLY A 229 -10.08 2.29 6.40
C GLY A 229 -11.51 2.82 6.19
N LEU A 230 -12.55 2.00 6.42
CA LEU A 230 -13.95 2.43 6.22
C LEU A 230 -14.67 2.75 7.53
N LEU A 231 -14.81 1.80 8.46
CA LEU A 231 -15.52 2.04 9.73
C LEU A 231 -14.59 1.86 10.93
N PHE A 232 -14.12 0.63 11.19
CA PHE A 232 -13.20 0.32 12.29
C PHE A 232 -11.76 0.14 11.82
N GLY A 233 -11.53 0.07 10.50
CA GLY A 233 -10.21 -0.19 9.95
C GLY A 233 -9.28 1.01 10.08
N ALA A 234 -8.02 0.74 10.36
CA ALA A 234 -6.96 1.75 10.27
C ALA A 234 -6.63 2.06 8.81
N GLY A 235 -6.08 3.23 8.57
CA GLY A 235 -5.47 3.54 7.27
C GLY A 235 -4.24 2.68 7.01
N GLY A 236 -3.97 2.38 5.74
CA GLY A 236 -2.77 1.68 5.32
C GLY A 236 -1.52 2.58 5.36
N THR A 237 -0.36 1.98 5.44
CA THR A 237 0.92 2.71 5.40
C THR A 237 1.22 3.23 4.01
N GLY A 238 1.86 4.38 3.91
CA GLY A 238 2.44 4.87 2.66
C GLY A 238 3.66 4.06 2.25
N GLY A 239 3.90 3.92 0.96
CA GLY A 239 5.09 3.26 0.42
C GLY A 239 6.33 4.14 0.50
N ALA A 240 7.51 3.54 0.52
CA ALA A 240 8.76 4.26 0.51
C ALA A 240 9.06 4.88 -0.86
N GLY A 241 9.61 6.10 -0.86
CA GLY A 241 10.26 6.68 -2.03
C GLY A 241 11.66 6.10 -2.24
N THR A 242 12.23 6.28 -3.40
CA THR A 242 13.58 5.82 -3.74
C THR A 242 14.42 6.95 -4.33
N LEU A 243 15.72 6.92 -4.08
CA LEU A 243 16.73 7.82 -4.68
C LEU A 243 16.34 9.31 -4.69
N GLY A 244 16.02 9.84 -3.53
CA GLY A 244 15.68 11.25 -3.37
C GLY A 244 14.21 11.59 -3.66
N ALA A 245 13.38 10.61 -3.96
CA ALA A 245 11.95 10.79 -4.14
C ALA A 245 11.18 10.64 -2.81
N ASP A 246 9.99 11.20 -2.76
CA ASP A 246 9.19 11.31 -1.55
C ASP A 246 8.52 9.98 -1.16
N GLY A 247 8.34 9.75 0.12
CA GLY A 247 7.48 8.69 0.63
C GLY A 247 6.01 8.99 0.37
N GLY A 248 5.22 7.92 0.17
CA GLY A 248 3.77 8.03 0.01
C GLY A 248 3.07 8.41 1.32
N ALA A 249 1.95 9.11 1.23
CA ALA A 249 1.14 9.44 2.40
C ALA A 249 0.49 8.18 2.98
N GLY A 250 0.30 8.14 4.30
CA GLY A 250 -0.53 7.15 4.98
C GLY A 250 -2.00 7.36 4.66
N GLY A 251 -2.77 6.27 4.62
CA GLY A 251 -4.22 6.30 4.43
C GLY A 251 -4.96 6.81 5.67
N HIS A 252 -6.14 7.34 5.48
CA HIS A 252 -7.00 7.78 6.60
C HIS A 252 -7.62 6.59 7.31
N GLY A 253 -7.79 6.69 8.61
CA GLY A 253 -8.59 5.74 9.38
C GLY A 253 -10.07 5.82 9.03
N GLY A 254 -10.79 4.72 9.22
CA GLY A 254 -12.25 4.71 9.19
C GLY A 254 -12.84 5.50 10.37
N LEU A 255 -14.17 5.54 10.49
CA LEU A 255 -14.86 6.35 11.51
C LEU A 255 -14.29 6.16 12.93
N PHE A 256 -13.92 4.93 13.28
CA PHE A 256 -13.30 4.55 14.57
C PHE A 256 -11.84 4.13 14.45
N GLY A 257 -11.21 4.25 13.25
CA GLY A 257 -9.87 3.76 12.94
C GLY A 257 -8.76 4.80 13.11
N ALA A 258 -7.56 4.31 13.39
CA ALA A 258 -6.35 5.12 13.42
C ALA A 258 -5.90 5.47 12.00
N GLY A 259 -5.17 6.57 11.84
CA GLY A 259 -4.51 6.91 10.58
C GLY A 259 -3.33 5.99 10.29
N GLY A 260 -3.05 5.75 9.03
CA GLY A 260 -1.88 5.00 8.57
C GLY A 260 -0.62 5.86 8.60
N THR A 261 0.54 5.24 8.77
CA THR A 261 1.83 5.96 8.79
C THR A 261 2.25 6.39 7.38
N GLY A 262 2.94 7.51 7.28
CA GLY A 262 3.59 7.93 6.03
C GLY A 262 4.79 7.06 5.69
N GLY A 263 5.08 6.92 4.41
CA GLY A 263 6.24 6.21 3.89
C GLY A 263 7.54 7.02 4.05
N ALA A 264 8.66 6.34 4.16
CA ALA A 264 9.96 6.99 4.20
C ALA A 264 10.33 7.64 2.87
N GLY A 265 10.99 8.78 2.91
CA GLY A 265 11.64 9.39 1.75
C GLY A 265 12.87 8.59 1.32
N GLY A 266 13.16 8.60 0.02
CA GLY A 266 14.30 7.90 -0.55
C GLY A 266 15.62 8.57 -0.25
N SER A 267 16.61 7.79 0.16
CA SER A 267 17.99 8.26 0.26
C SER A 267 18.59 8.48 -1.11
N SER A 268 19.42 9.49 -1.26
CA SER A 268 20.00 9.89 -2.53
C SER A 268 21.53 9.93 -2.45
N GLY A 269 22.19 9.40 -3.48
CA GLY A 269 23.59 9.70 -3.77
C GLY A 269 23.79 11.09 -4.36
N GLY A 270 22.71 11.83 -4.63
CA GLY A 270 22.67 13.18 -5.17
C GLY A 270 22.59 14.27 -4.09
N THR A 271 22.09 15.43 -4.50
CA THR A 271 22.05 16.65 -3.69
C THR A 271 20.87 16.74 -2.72
N PHE A 272 19.80 15.98 -2.96
CA PHE A 272 18.58 16.05 -2.13
C PHE A 272 18.10 14.67 -1.74
N GLY A 273 17.83 14.48 -0.44
CA GLY A 273 17.02 13.33 0.04
C GLY A 273 15.54 13.58 -0.18
N GLY A 274 14.77 12.53 -0.43
CA GLY A 274 13.32 12.61 -0.56
C GLY A 274 12.62 12.93 0.76
N ASN A 275 11.48 13.59 0.71
CA ASN A 275 10.70 13.89 1.90
C ASN A 275 9.95 12.65 2.41
N GLY A 276 9.76 12.57 3.70
CA GLY A 276 8.85 11.58 4.28
C GLY A 276 7.39 11.88 3.93
N GLY A 277 6.61 10.83 3.70
CA GLY A 277 5.17 10.97 3.48
C GLY A 277 4.44 11.41 4.76
N SER A 278 3.35 12.16 4.63
CA SER A 278 2.51 12.53 5.76
C SER A 278 1.78 11.32 6.35
N GLY A 279 1.54 11.32 7.66
CA GLY A 279 0.65 10.38 8.31
C GLY A 279 -0.81 10.64 7.92
N GLY A 280 -1.63 9.59 7.88
CA GLY A 280 -3.06 9.69 7.66
C GLY A 280 -3.82 10.16 8.90
N ASN A 281 -4.95 10.79 8.73
CA ASN A 281 -5.78 11.23 9.85
C ASN A 281 -6.55 10.06 10.46
N ALA A 282 -6.78 10.10 11.77
CA ALA A 282 -7.71 9.19 12.44
C ALA A 282 -9.17 9.57 12.11
N GLY A 283 -10.08 8.63 12.32
CA GLY A 283 -11.50 8.82 12.10
C GLY A 283 -12.19 9.73 13.12
N LEU A 284 -13.39 10.18 12.80
CA LEU A 284 -14.15 11.16 13.60
C LEU A 284 -14.38 10.73 15.04
N LEU A 285 -14.79 9.47 15.26
CA LEU A 285 -15.13 8.88 16.56
C LEU A 285 -14.07 7.90 17.07
N ALA A 286 -12.85 8.02 16.59
CA ALA A 286 -11.76 7.15 17.01
C ALA A 286 -11.40 7.36 18.49
N LEU A 287 -11.95 6.51 19.37
CA LEU A 287 -11.75 6.55 20.81
C LEU A 287 -10.28 6.22 21.14
N GLY A 288 -9.47 7.23 21.39
CA GLY A 288 -8.06 7.08 21.72
C GLY A 288 -7.16 6.68 20.55
N ALA A 289 -7.69 6.61 19.33
CA ALA A 289 -6.88 6.36 18.15
C ALA A 289 -6.10 7.60 17.72
N SER A 290 -4.84 7.39 17.38
CA SER A 290 -3.96 8.45 16.92
C SER A 290 -4.02 8.65 15.42
N GLY A 291 -3.75 9.86 14.98
CA GLY A 291 -3.31 10.09 13.61
C GLY A 291 -2.04 9.28 13.33
N GLY A 292 -1.83 8.88 12.09
CA GLY A 292 -0.63 8.15 11.70
C GLY A 292 0.63 9.02 11.85
N ALA A 293 1.75 8.40 12.19
CA ALA A 293 3.03 9.10 12.21
C ALA A 293 3.47 9.50 10.79
N GLY A 294 4.17 10.61 10.67
CA GLY A 294 4.85 11.00 9.43
C GLY A 294 6.05 10.09 9.14
N GLY A 295 6.34 9.86 7.87
CA GLY A 295 7.51 9.11 7.45
C GLY A 295 8.82 9.90 7.63
N SER A 296 9.94 9.21 7.78
CA SER A 296 11.25 9.85 7.85
C SER A 296 11.69 10.41 6.50
N GLY A 297 12.40 11.52 6.50
CA GLY A 297 13.08 12.05 5.32
C GLY A 297 14.28 11.18 4.93
N GLY A 298 14.57 11.11 3.65
CA GLY A 298 15.71 10.39 3.09
C GLY A 298 17.03 11.14 3.28
N SER A 299 18.13 10.39 3.36
CA SER A 299 19.48 10.98 3.49
C SER A 299 20.03 11.43 2.16
N ALA A 300 20.85 12.52 2.16
CA ALA A 300 21.65 12.93 1.01
C ALA A 300 23.13 12.66 1.30
N LEU A 301 23.80 11.92 0.42
CA LEU A 301 25.17 11.46 0.66
C LEU A 301 26.24 12.36 0.02
N ASN A 302 25.87 13.23 -0.90
CA ASN A 302 26.81 14.14 -1.60
C ASN A 302 27.22 15.36 -0.76
N VAL A 303 28.39 15.90 -1.09
CA VAL A 303 28.89 17.19 -0.55
C VAL A 303 27.94 18.32 -0.97
N GLY A 304 27.49 19.11 0.02
CA GLY A 304 26.55 20.20 -0.22
C GLY A 304 25.10 19.82 -0.40
N GLY A 305 24.72 18.53 -0.22
CA GLY A 305 23.35 18.06 -0.31
C GLY A 305 22.52 18.39 0.92
N THR A 306 21.20 18.31 0.81
CA THR A 306 20.28 18.48 1.94
C THR A 306 19.51 17.20 2.20
N GLY A 307 19.38 16.80 3.46
CA GLY A 307 18.49 15.70 3.87
C GLY A 307 17.03 16.05 3.59
N GLY A 308 16.22 15.07 3.25
CA GLY A 308 14.78 15.23 3.04
C GLY A 308 14.06 15.65 4.32
N VAL A 309 12.93 16.34 4.17
CA VAL A 309 12.06 16.74 5.29
C VAL A 309 11.33 15.51 5.84
N GLY A 310 11.15 15.43 7.16
CA GLY A 310 10.25 14.45 7.76
C GLY A 310 8.80 14.76 7.42
N GLY A 311 7.99 13.74 7.19
CA GLY A 311 6.55 13.89 6.93
C GLY A 311 5.80 14.38 8.17
N ASN A 312 4.74 15.14 7.99
CA ASN A 312 3.91 15.58 9.13
C ASN A 312 3.09 14.42 9.71
N GLY A 313 2.85 14.43 11.00
CA GLY A 313 1.92 13.54 11.65
C GLY A 313 0.48 13.83 11.24
N GLY A 314 -0.35 12.80 11.14
CA GLY A 314 -1.78 12.93 10.87
C GLY A 314 -2.55 13.47 12.08
N SER A 315 -3.68 14.11 11.82
CA SER A 315 -4.57 14.58 12.89
C SER A 315 -5.22 13.43 13.63
N GLY A 316 -5.44 13.57 14.93
CA GLY A 316 -6.23 12.64 15.74
C GLY A 316 -7.71 12.70 15.36
N GLY A 317 -8.50 11.74 15.88
CA GLY A 317 -9.95 11.72 15.70
C GLY A 317 -10.59 13.00 16.25
N SER A 318 -11.60 13.53 15.54
CA SER A 318 -12.09 14.88 15.84
C SER A 318 -12.67 15.04 17.26
N LEU A 319 -13.25 13.98 17.83
CA LEU A 319 -13.81 14.04 19.18
C LEU A 319 -12.81 13.54 20.22
N PHE A 320 -12.32 12.31 20.07
CA PHE A 320 -11.33 11.70 20.96
C PHE A 320 -10.18 11.19 20.11
N GLY A 321 -9.02 11.81 20.19
CA GLY A 321 -7.90 11.27 19.43
C GLY A 321 -6.61 12.05 19.66
N PHE A 322 -5.51 11.37 19.53
CA PHE A 322 -4.18 11.94 19.66
C PHE A 322 -3.63 12.30 18.27
N GLY A 323 -2.89 13.40 18.19
CA GLY A 323 -2.14 13.72 16.98
C GLY A 323 -1.04 12.69 16.73
N GLY A 324 -0.77 12.38 15.47
CA GLY A 324 0.37 11.54 15.08
C GLY A 324 1.69 12.31 15.21
N ALA A 325 2.76 11.62 15.53
CA ALA A 325 4.09 12.23 15.58
C ALA A 325 4.58 12.64 14.18
N GLY A 326 5.33 13.73 14.08
CA GLY A 326 6.06 14.10 12.88
C GLY A 326 7.25 13.15 12.62
N GLY A 327 7.57 12.92 11.35
CA GLY A 327 8.72 12.13 10.94
C GLY A 327 10.05 12.87 11.14
N THR A 328 11.13 12.12 11.32
CA THR A 328 12.47 12.70 11.44
C THR A 328 12.97 13.23 10.10
N GLY A 329 13.70 14.33 10.12
CA GLY A 329 14.42 14.82 8.94
C GLY A 329 15.57 13.88 8.55
N GLY A 330 15.87 13.82 7.26
CA GLY A 330 16.96 13.01 6.71
C GLY A 330 18.34 13.60 7.04
N SER A 331 19.31 12.74 7.22
CA SER A 331 20.71 13.16 7.44
C SER A 331 21.39 13.57 6.14
N SER A 332 22.45 14.36 6.24
CA SER A 332 23.24 14.77 5.07
C SER A 332 24.75 14.56 5.27
N GLY A 333 25.48 14.50 4.16
CA GLY A 333 26.93 14.31 4.12
C GLY A 333 27.74 15.57 4.43
N ILE A 334 28.99 15.58 3.99
CA ILE A 334 30.00 16.63 4.32
C ILE A 334 29.63 18.01 3.75
N GLY A 335 29.64 19.02 4.60
CA GLY A 335 29.34 20.42 4.22
C GLY A 335 27.87 20.70 3.91
N SER A 336 26.98 19.85 4.36
CA SER A 336 25.59 19.72 3.96
C SER A 336 24.64 19.99 5.12
N SER A 337 23.37 20.30 4.80
CA SER A 337 22.34 20.58 5.82
C SER A 337 21.45 19.36 6.06
N GLY A 338 21.17 19.06 7.31
CA GLY A 338 20.16 18.06 7.69
C GLY A 338 18.75 18.52 7.27
N GLY A 339 17.89 17.59 6.96
CA GLY A 339 16.49 17.85 6.66
C GLY A 339 15.71 18.29 7.91
N THR A 340 14.66 19.08 7.74
CA THR A 340 13.78 19.46 8.85
C THR A 340 12.95 18.28 9.33
N GLY A 341 12.64 18.21 10.63
CA GLY A 341 11.65 17.29 11.16
C GLY A 341 10.23 17.69 10.72
N GLY A 342 9.36 16.71 10.57
CA GLY A 342 7.94 16.95 10.27
C GLY A 342 7.19 17.45 11.50
N ASP A 343 6.11 18.19 11.30
CA ASP A 343 5.26 18.67 12.39
C ASP A 343 4.42 17.55 12.98
N GLY A 344 4.16 17.64 14.28
CA GLY A 344 3.18 16.77 14.96
C GLY A 344 1.75 17.09 14.52
N GLY A 345 0.90 16.07 14.46
CA GLY A 345 -0.52 16.22 14.11
C GLY A 345 -1.32 16.85 15.24
N THR A 346 -2.41 17.54 14.89
CA THR A 346 -3.34 18.11 15.87
C THR A 346 -4.16 17.03 16.57
N ALA A 347 -4.53 17.24 17.81
CA ALA A 347 -5.47 16.37 18.54
C ALA A 347 -6.92 16.67 18.13
N GLY A 348 -7.83 15.76 18.58
CA GLY A 348 -9.28 16.06 18.62
C GLY A 348 -9.64 16.98 19.79
N VAL A 349 -10.96 17.11 20.03
CA VAL A 349 -11.47 17.91 21.16
C VAL A 349 -10.91 17.43 22.48
N PHE A 350 -10.78 16.11 22.66
CA PHE A 350 -10.18 15.43 23.82
C PHE A 350 -8.99 14.62 23.34
N GLY A 351 -7.77 15.07 23.63
CA GLY A 351 -6.56 14.34 23.27
C GLY A 351 -5.33 15.24 23.21
N ASN A 352 -4.16 14.64 23.17
CA ASN A 352 -2.89 15.37 23.11
C ASN A 352 -2.45 15.54 21.66
N GLY A 353 -1.82 16.68 21.37
CA GLY A 353 -1.13 16.89 20.10
C GLY A 353 0.03 15.90 19.92
N GLY A 354 0.37 15.58 18.69
CA GLY A 354 1.52 14.74 18.36
C GLY A 354 2.85 15.51 18.52
N ASP A 355 3.91 14.81 18.88
CA ASP A 355 5.24 15.41 18.96
C ASP A 355 5.78 15.76 17.57
N GLY A 356 6.53 16.84 17.45
CA GLY A 356 7.29 17.18 16.24
C GLY A 356 8.46 16.22 16.03
N GLY A 357 8.78 15.93 14.78
CA GLY A 357 9.91 15.09 14.40
C GLY A 357 11.26 15.78 14.62
N ALA A 358 12.28 15.01 14.92
CA ALA A 358 13.63 15.54 15.06
C ALA A 358 14.19 16.03 13.72
N GLY A 359 14.96 17.09 13.73
CA GLY A 359 15.76 17.52 12.56
C GLY A 359 16.88 16.53 12.27
N GLY A 360 17.20 16.36 10.99
CA GLY A 360 18.28 15.49 10.54
C GLY A 360 19.66 16.04 10.86
N PHE A 361 20.64 15.12 10.94
CA PHE A 361 22.04 15.51 11.12
C PHE A 361 22.62 16.10 9.83
N GLY A 362 23.39 17.19 9.96
CA GLY A 362 24.16 17.77 8.86
C GLY A 362 25.48 18.29 9.39
N THR A 363 26.59 18.04 8.67
CA THR A 363 27.92 18.54 9.06
C THR A 363 28.11 20.01 8.80
N GLY A 364 27.35 20.62 7.87
CA GLY A 364 27.31 22.07 7.63
C GLY A 364 26.31 22.76 8.56
N ALA A 365 25.06 22.34 8.52
CA ALA A 365 24.02 22.81 9.42
C ALA A 365 23.10 21.64 9.81
N GLY A 366 22.75 21.51 11.07
CA GLY A 366 21.72 20.59 11.53
C GLY A 366 20.35 21.01 10.99
N GLY A 367 19.48 20.03 10.74
CA GLY A 367 18.08 20.28 10.38
C GLY A 367 17.31 20.88 11.57
N THR A 368 16.27 21.67 11.27
CA THR A 368 15.38 22.19 12.32
C THR A 368 14.43 21.09 12.81
N GLY A 369 14.05 21.15 14.08
CA GLY A 369 13.01 20.26 14.64
C GLY A 369 11.62 20.67 14.14
N GLY A 370 10.74 19.71 13.94
CA GLY A 370 9.34 19.96 13.64
C GLY A 370 8.58 20.51 14.85
N THR A 371 7.51 21.27 14.60
CA THR A 371 6.65 21.79 15.68
C THR A 371 5.78 20.70 16.29
N GLY A 372 5.50 20.80 17.59
CA GLY A 372 4.51 19.95 18.25
C GLY A 372 3.09 20.32 17.80
N GLY A 373 2.23 19.31 17.69
CA GLY A 373 0.81 19.49 17.36
C GLY A 373 0.01 20.09 18.51
N ASN A 374 -1.07 20.77 18.19
CA ASN A 374 -1.92 21.44 19.15
C ASN A 374 -2.99 20.49 19.72
N ALA A 375 -3.36 20.65 21.00
CA ALA A 375 -4.61 20.16 21.56
C ALA A 375 -5.73 21.19 21.32
N VAL A 376 -7.02 20.75 21.39
CA VAL A 376 -8.16 21.63 21.09
C VAL A 376 -8.84 22.12 22.37
N LEU A 377 -9.49 21.23 23.14
CA LEU A 377 -10.25 21.62 24.33
C LEU A 377 -9.62 21.08 25.62
N ILE A 378 -9.36 19.78 25.67
CA ILE A 378 -8.73 19.13 26.81
C ILE A 378 -7.60 18.25 26.29
N GLY A 379 -6.36 18.54 26.72
CA GLY A 379 -5.17 17.77 26.38
C GLY A 379 -3.93 18.63 26.31
N ASN A 380 -2.78 17.99 26.29
CA ASN A 380 -1.50 18.67 26.21
C ASN A 380 -1.11 18.92 24.77
N GLY A 381 -0.41 20.02 24.52
CA GLY A 381 0.30 20.22 23.26
C GLY A 381 1.42 19.19 23.10
N GLY A 382 1.72 18.78 21.87
CA GLY A 382 2.85 17.92 21.56
C GLY A 382 4.19 18.67 21.73
N ASN A 383 5.25 17.95 22.06
CA ASN A 383 6.58 18.56 22.19
C ASN A 383 7.16 18.91 20.81
N GLY A 384 7.97 19.95 20.73
CA GLY A 384 8.77 20.26 19.56
C GLY A 384 9.86 19.21 19.35
N GLY A 385 10.23 18.97 18.10
CA GLY A 385 11.30 18.04 17.73
C GLY A 385 12.68 18.55 18.10
N LYS A 386 13.58 17.65 18.49
CA LYS A 386 14.99 17.93 18.71
C LYS A 386 15.67 18.33 17.41
N ALA A 387 16.74 19.12 17.52
CA ALA A 387 17.46 19.58 16.33
C ALA A 387 18.95 19.74 16.55
N GLY A 388 19.74 19.51 15.50
CA GLY A 388 21.10 20.01 15.41
C GLY A 388 21.17 21.47 14.97
N GLY A 389 20.07 22.02 14.44
CA GLY A 389 19.82 23.41 14.11
C GLY A 389 18.88 24.09 15.10
N THR A 390 17.81 24.71 14.63
CA THR A 390 16.79 25.33 15.49
C THR A 390 15.82 24.29 16.05
N PRO A 391 15.64 24.19 17.36
CA PRO A 391 14.64 23.31 17.94
C PRO A 391 13.22 23.64 17.49
N GLY A 392 12.36 22.63 17.38
CA GLY A 392 10.95 22.82 17.11
C GLY A 392 10.21 23.43 18.30
N ALA A 393 9.23 24.27 18.02
CA ALA A 393 8.36 24.81 19.07
C ALA A 393 7.40 23.75 19.58
N GLY A 394 7.07 23.79 20.87
CA GLY A 394 5.98 22.96 21.43
C GLY A 394 4.62 23.43 20.95
N GLY A 395 3.67 22.49 20.82
CA GLY A 395 2.27 22.77 20.51
C GLY A 395 1.51 23.41 21.67
N THR A 396 0.38 24.04 21.37
CA THR A 396 -0.48 24.65 22.39
C THR A 396 -1.35 23.63 23.10
N SER A 397 -1.59 23.86 24.40
CA SER A 397 -2.52 23.07 25.20
C SER A 397 -3.97 23.26 24.79
N GLY A 398 -4.84 22.39 25.29
CA GLY A 398 -6.28 22.57 25.20
C GLY A 398 -6.77 23.82 25.95
N LEU A 399 -7.88 24.37 25.45
CA LEU A 399 -8.46 25.63 25.98
C LEU A 399 -8.88 25.56 27.45
N ILE A 400 -9.34 24.41 27.93
CA ILE A 400 -9.86 24.23 29.29
C ILE A 400 -8.81 23.61 30.22
N ILE A 401 -8.21 22.49 29.81
CA ILE A 401 -7.25 21.73 30.62
C ILE A 401 -6.13 21.22 29.71
N GLY A 402 -4.89 21.43 30.11
CA GLY A 402 -3.71 20.93 29.45
C GLY A 402 -2.49 21.80 29.68
N GLU A 403 -1.35 21.29 29.29
CA GLU A 403 -0.07 21.97 29.30
C GLU A 403 0.45 22.15 27.89
N ASN A 404 1.11 23.26 27.62
CA ASN A 404 1.81 23.44 26.34
C ASN A 404 2.93 22.43 26.21
N GLY A 405 3.16 21.95 25.00
CA GLY A 405 4.32 21.13 24.70
C GLY A 405 5.63 21.89 24.96
N LEU A 406 6.65 21.14 25.33
CA LEU A 406 8.00 21.70 25.49
C LEU A 406 8.62 21.99 24.11
N ASN A 407 9.43 23.03 24.03
CA ASN A 407 10.28 23.21 22.85
C ASN A 407 11.31 22.08 22.78
N GLY A 408 11.72 21.69 21.55
CA GLY A 408 12.79 20.72 21.36
C GLY A 408 14.13 21.19 21.99
N LEU A 409 15.04 20.25 22.17
CA LEU A 409 16.39 20.48 22.68
C LEU A 409 17.42 20.53 21.54
#